data_3536b3159431b6b97aa0e726ca492738
#
_entry.id   3536b3159431b6b97aa0e726ca492738
#
_cell.length_a   1.000
_cell.length_b   1.000
_cell.length_c   1.000
_cell.angle_alpha   90.00
_cell.angle_beta   90.00
_cell.angle_gamma   90.00
#
_symmetry.space_group_name_H-M   'P 1'
#
loop_
_entity.id
_entity.type
_entity.pdbx_description
1 polymer ?
#
loop_
_entity_poly.entity_id
_entity_poly.type
_entity_poly.pdbx_seq_one_letter_code
_entity_poly.pdbx_strand_id
1 'polypeptide(L)'
;MKTPITNAFTCDVEDYFQVSALAPHFPRGQWDSVPCRIERNVDRILELLDGHGAQGTFFTLGWIAERYPDLVRRIADNGHEVASHGYGHERACAMTPQAFTADIKLAKAVLEDITGQGITGYRAPSFSISTANPWAHDCIADAGYVYSSSVYPVKHDHYGIPDAPRFPWRLANGLIE
;
A
#
# COMPACT_ATOMS: atom_id res chain seq x y z
N MET A 1 16.20 31.21 -1.88
CA MET A 1 16.82 29.88 -1.63
C MET A 1 15.89 28.83 -2.19
N LYS A 2 16.39 27.88 -2.99
CA LYS A 2 15.57 26.74 -3.44
C LYS A 2 15.30 25.86 -2.23
N THR A 3 14.05 25.56 -1.94
CA THR A 3 13.70 24.57 -0.93
C THR A 3 14.32 23.23 -1.33
N PRO A 4 15.07 22.55 -0.46
CA PRO A 4 15.62 21.24 -0.79
C PRO A 4 14.49 20.27 -1.13
N ILE A 5 14.67 19.49 -2.20
CA ILE A 5 13.73 18.44 -2.57
C ILE A 5 13.93 17.30 -1.56
N THR A 6 12.86 16.95 -0.84
CA THR A 6 12.84 15.78 0.03
C THR A 6 12.32 14.59 -0.77
N ASN A 7 13.10 13.52 -0.85
CA ASN A 7 12.66 12.26 -1.44
C ASN A 7 12.01 11.37 -0.37
N ALA A 8 10.97 10.63 -0.75
CA ALA A 8 10.35 9.62 0.11
C ALA A 8 10.84 8.22 -0.28
N PHE A 9 11.20 7.40 0.71
CA PHE A 9 11.37 5.97 0.52
C PHE A 9 10.04 5.28 0.82
N THR A 10 9.57 4.44 -0.08
CA THR A 10 8.36 3.64 0.14
C THR A 10 8.63 2.18 -0.21
N CYS A 11 7.99 1.27 0.54
CA CYS A 11 8.06 -0.16 0.32
C CYS A 11 6.66 -0.77 0.40
N ASP A 12 6.30 -1.60 -0.58
CA ASP A 12 5.10 -2.40 -0.51
C ASP A 12 5.44 -3.70 0.23
N VAL A 13 4.74 -3.95 1.36
CA VAL A 13 4.97 -5.12 2.23
C VAL A 13 4.09 -6.26 1.74
N GLU A 14 4.62 -6.92 0.73
CA GLU A 14 4.04 -8.09 0.06
C GLU A 14 5.14 -9.09 -0.29
N ASP A 15 4.84 -10.38 -0.40
CA ASP A 15 5.82 -11.37 -0.85
C ASP A 15 5.59 -11.73 -2.33
N TYR A 16 6.57 -12.37 -2.95
CA TYR A 16 6.61 -12.67 -4.39
C TYR A 16 5.36 -13.39 -4.92
N PHE A 17 4.74 -14.22 -4.10
CA PHE A 17 3.55 -14.97 -4.51
C PHE A 17 2.26 -14.13 -4.52
N GLN A 18 2.32 -12.92 -4.00
CA GLN A 18 1.20 -11.99 -3.93
C GLN A 18 1.15 -11.04 -5.12
N VAL A 19 2.27 -10.87 -5.83
CA VAL A 19 2.32 -9.96 -6.98
C VAL A 19 1.44 -10.44 -8.14
N SER A 20 0.73 -9.52 -8.78
CA SER A 20 -0.24 -9.82 -9.84
C SER A 20 0.36 -10.61 -11.00
N ALA A 21 1.63 -10.40 -11.33
CA ALA A 21 2.33 -11.11 -12.41
C ALA A 21 2.48 -12.62 -12.14
N LEU A 22 2.50 -13.03 -10.87
CA LEU A 22 2.65 -14.43 -10.46
C LEU A 22 1.33 -15.07 -10.00
N ALA A 23 0.21 -14.32 -9.99
CA ALA A 23 -1.09 -14.83 -9.58
C ALA A 23 -1.55 -16.12 -10.29
N PRO A 24 -1.26 -16.36 -11.59
CA PRO A 24 -1.58 -17.62 -12.24
C PRO A 24 -0.87 -18.84 -11.64
N HIS A 25 0.30 -18.63 -11.01
CA HIS A 25 1.13 -19.70 -10.43
C HIS A 25 0.90 -19.87 -8.92
N PHE A 26 0.39 -18.84 -8.26
CA PHE A 26 0.12 -18.81 -6.82
C PHE A 26 -1.31 -18.31 -6.54
N PRO A 27 -2.33 -19.18 -6.80
CA PRO A 27 -3.71 -18.85 -6.48
C PRO A 27 -3.86 -18.48 -4.99
N ARG A 28 -4.67 -17.47 -4.68
CA ARG A 28 -4.86 -16.96 -3.33
C ARG A 28 -5.17 -18.05 -2.28
N GLY A 29 -5.96 -19.05 -2.63
CA GLY A 29 -6.28 -20.16 -1.73
C GLY A 29 -5.09 -21.05 -1.35
N GLN A 30 -3.92 -20.83 -1.95
CA GLN A 30 -2.70 -21.58 -1.65
C GLN A 30 -1.66 -20.76 -0.88
N TRP A 31 -1.89 -19.47 -0.65
CA TRP A 31 -0.92 -18.57 -0.04
C TRP A 31 -0.44 -19.05 1.33
N ASP A 32 -1.32 -19.65 2.13
CA ASP A 32 -0.97 -20.18 3.45
C ASP A 32 0.01 -21.37 3.40
N SER A 33 0.14 -22.02 2.25
CA SER A 33 1.07 -23.14 2.04
C SER A 33 2.37 -22.74 1.37
N VAL A 34 2.49 -21.50 0.90
CA VAL A 34 3.69 -20.99 0.22
C VAL A 34 4.69 -20.44 1.23
N PRO A 35 5.98 -20.82 1.16
CA PRO A 35 6.99 -20.25 2.04
C PRO A 35 7.07 -18.73 1.91
N CYS A 36 6.74 -18.03 2.99
CA CYS A 36 6.81 -16.58 3.08
C CYS A 36 8.19 -16.11 3.52
N ARG A 37 8.73 -15.09 2.88
CA ARG A 37 10.06 -14.53 3.15
C ARG A 37 9.99 -13.10 3.67
N ILE A 38 8.77 -12.60 3.94
CA ILE A 38 8.52 -11.19 4.20
C ILE A 38 9.28 -10.66 5.41
N GLU A 39 9.30 -11.37 6.53
CA GLU A 39 9.97 -10.92 7.76
C GLU A 39 11.45 -10.67 7.49
N ARG A 40 12.18 -11.68 7.00
CA ARG A 40 13.61 -11.55 6.69
C ARG A 40 13.91 -10.41 5.74
N ASN A 41 13.05 -10.20 4.72
CA ASN A 41 13.29 -9.19 3.71
C ASN A 41 13.02 -7.78 4.26
N VAL A 42 11.95 -7.61 5.02
CA VAL A 42 11.63 -6.32 5.66
C VAL A 42 12.66 -5.98 6.73
N ASP A 43 13.08 -6.94 7.57
CA ASP A 43 14.10 -6.72 8.59
C ASP A 43 15.42 -6.17 7.97
N ARG A 44 15.80 -6.68 6.80
CA ARG A 44 16.97 -6.16 6.06
C ARG A 44 16.79 -4.72 5.57
N ILE A 45 15.56 -4.35 5.20
CA ILE A 45 15.24 -2.96 4.80
C ILE A 45 15.29 -2.06 6.03
N LEU A 46 14.73 -2.49 7.16
CA LEU A 46 14.77 -1.74 8.41
C LEU A 46 16.22 -1.50 8.88
N GLU A 47 17.06 -2.52 8.86
CA GLU A 47 18.50 -2.40 9.18
C GLU A 47 19.21 -1.38 8.26
N LEU A 48 18.90 -1.39 6.97
CA LEU A 48 19.47 -0.44 6.01
C LEU A 48 19.02 1.00 6.30
N LEU A 49 17.73 1.20 6.57
CA LEU A 49 17.19 2.53 6.87
C LEU A 49 17.74 3.08 8.18
N ASP A 50 17.83 2.25 9.23
CA ASP A 50 18.42 2.61 10.53
C ASP A 50 19.88 3.01 10.37
N GLY A 51 20.67 2.21 9.65
CA GLY A 51 22.09 2.49 9.38
C GLY A 51 22.34 3.82 8.64
N HIS A 52 21.31 4.39 8.02
CA HIS A 52 21.38 5.68 7.30
C HIS A 52 20.57 6.80 7.98
N GLY A 53 19.94 6.54 9.12
CA GLY A 53 19.07 7.50 9.81
C GLY A 53 17.86 7.92 8.95
N ALA A 54 17.39 7.02 8.09
CA ALA A 54 16.30 7.30 7.14
C ALA A 54 14.99 6.67 7.61
N GLN A 55 13.88 7.33 7.31
CA GLN A 55 12.53 6.82 7.54
C GLN A 55 11.87 6.47 6.22
N GLY A 56 10.89 5.56 6.26
CA GLY A 56 10.13 5.15 5.10
C GLY A 56 8.65 4.94 5.41
N THR A 57 7.85 4.84 4.34
CA THR A 57 6.44 4.43 4.41
C THR A 57 6.31 3.00 3.90
N PHE A 58 5.70 2.14 4.71
CA PHE A 58 5.50 0.72 4.44
C PHE A 58 4.02 0.44 4.16
N PHE A 59 3.67 0.32 2.88
CA PHE A 59 2.32 -0.03 2.43
C PHE A 59 2.10 -1.52 2.63
N THR A 60 1.39 -1.87 3.69
CA THR A 60 1.30 -3.26 4.19
C THR A 60 -0.05 -3.89 3.84
N LEU A 61 -0.02 -5.11 3.32
CA LEU A 61 -1.23 -5.91 3.10
C LEU A 61 -1.83 -6.35 4.44
N GLY A 62 -3.15 -6.25 4.56
CA GLY A 62 -3.88 -6.76 5.73
C GLY A 62 -3.66 -8.26 5.93
N TRP A 63 -3.56 -9.04 4.85
CA TRP A 63 -3.24 -10.47 4.89
C TRP A 63 -1.88 -10.76 5.54
N ILE A 64 -0.86 -9.94 5.23
CA ILE A 64 0.46 -10.03 5.87
C ILE A 64 0.35 -9.62 7.34
N ALA A 65 -0.34 -8.53 7.63
CA ALA A 65 -0.47 -7.99 8.98
C ALA A 65 -1.10 -9.00 9.96
N GLU A 66 -2.14 -9.70 9.55
CA GLU A 66 -2.77 -10.73 10.39
C GLU A 66 -1.84 -11.91 10.71
N ARG A 67 -0.96 -12.28 9.80
CA ARG A 67 -0.06 -13.43 9.95
C ARG A 67 1.26 -13.08 10.62
N TYR A 68 1.69 -11.86 10.44
CA TYR A 68 2.97 -11.35 10.93
C TYR A 68 2.78 -10.02 11.71
N PRO A 69 1.93 -10.00 12.76
CA PRO A 69 1.64 -8.75 13.49
C PRO A 69 2.89 -8.16 14.14
N ASP A 70 3.83 -8.99 14.58
CA ASP A 70 5.08 -8.51 15.16
C ASP A 70 5.98 -7.81 14.14
N LEU A 71 5.92 -8.19 12.87
CA LEU A 71 6.59 -7.47 11.80
C LEU A 71 6.04 -6.05 11.66
N VAL A 72 4.72 -5.91 11.67
CA VAL A 72 4.06 -4.59 11.55
C VAL A 72 4.39 -3.70 12.75
N ARG A 73 4.40 -4.27 13.97
CA ARG A 73 4.85 -3.55 15.17
C ARG A 73 6.29 -3.09 15.04
N ARG A 74 7.21 -3.97 14.59
CA ARG A 74 8.63 -3.60 14.38
C ARG A 74 8.77 -2.41 13.41
N ILE A 75 8.00 -2.38 12.32
CA ILE A 75 8.01 -1.25 11.38
C ILE A 75 7.62 0.04 12.10
N ALA A 76 6.50 0.02 12.84
CA ALA A 76 5.99 1.18 13.56
C ALA A 76 6.93 1.63 14.70
N ASP A 77 7.45 0.68 15.50
CA ASP A 77 8.32 0.94 16.66
C ASP A 77 9.69 1.53 16.24
N ASN A 78 10.14 1.24 15.01
CA ASN A 78 11.34 1.87 14.43
C ASN A 78 11.06 3.27 13.84
N GLY A 79 9.85 3.81 14.04
CA GLY A 79 9.50 5.18 13.63
C GLY A 79 9.16 5.33 12.15
N HIS A 80 8.91 4.23 11.44
CA HIS A 80 8.44 4.26 10.07
C HIS A 80 6.92 4.39 10.01
N GLU A 81 6.41 4.95 8.91
CA GLU A 81 4.97 4.98 8.66
C GLU A 81 4.49 3.61 8.20
N VAL A 82 3.43 3.09 8.86
CA VAL A 82 2.64 1.98 8.36
C VAL A 82 1.44 2.55 7.61
N ALA A 83 1.30 2.16 6.34
CA ALA A 83 0.20 2.53 5.47
C ALA A 83 -0.45 1.25 4.89
N SER A 84 -1.64 1.39 4.31
CA SER A 84 -2.40 0.25 3.79
C SER A 84 -2.09 -0.04 2.31
N HIS A 85 -1.93 -1.33 2.00
CA HIS A 85 -1.86 -1.83 0.62
C HIS A 85 -3.10 -2.67 0.23
N GLY A 86 -4.26 -2.40 0.88
CA GLY A 86 -5.43 -3.28 0.81
C GLY A 86 -5.25 -4.54 1.67
N TYR A 87 -6.27 -5.40 1.66
CA TYR A 87 -6.20 -6.62 2.46
C TYR A 87 -5.56 -7.78 1.67
N GLY A 88 -6.06 -8.05 0.48
CA GLY A 88 -5.77 -9.28 -0.25
C GLY A 88 -5.03 -9.10 -1.57
N HIS A 89 -4.39 -7.97 -1.81
CA HIS A 89 -3.70 -7.64 -3.06
C HIS A 89 -4.62 -7.72 -4.29
N GLU A 90 -5.94 -7.49 -4.11
CA GLU A 90 -6.87 -7.41 -5.24
C GLU A 90 -6.71 -6.07 -5.97
N ARG A 91 -6.66 -6.13 -7.30
CA ARG A 91 -6.57 -4.91 -8.11
C ARG A 91 -7.89 -4.14 -8.05
N ALA A 92 -7.84 -2.84 -7.76
CA ALA A 92 -9.04 -1.98 -7.70
C ALA A 92 -9.89 -2.05 -8.98
N CYS A 93 -9.24 -2.15 -10.16
CA CYS A 93 -9.93 -2.27 -11.44
C CYS A 93 -10.67 -3.62 -11.65
N ALA A 94 -10.43 -4.63 -10.82
CA ALA A 94 -11.11 -5.92 -10.85
C ALA A 94 -12.24 -6.04 -9.82
N MET A 95 -12.47 -5.00 -9.02
CA MET A 95 -13.43 -5.00 -7.92
C MET A 95 -14.64 -4.10 -8.22
N THR A 96 -15.76 -4.38 -7.55
CA THR A 96 -16.84 -3.41 -7.45
C THR A 96 -16.50 -2.37 -6.38
N PRO A 97 -17.11 -1.15 -6.40
CA PRO A 97 -16.89 -0.15 -5.35
C PRO A 97 -17.17 -0.69 -3.94
N GLN A 98 -18.20 -1.51 -3.78
CA GLN A 98 -18.55 -2.11 -2.48
C GLN A 98 -17.51 -3.11 -1.99
N ALA A 99 -17.03 -4.00 -2.87
CA ALA A 99 -15.98 -4.96 -2.54
C ALA A 99 -14.66 -4.25 -2.21
N PHE A 100 -14.30 -3.24 -2.99
CA PHE A 100 -13.12 -2.42 -2.76
C PHE A 100 -13.19 -1.69 -1.41
N THR A 101 -14.33 -1.05 -1.11
CA THR A 101 -14.53 -0.38 0.19
C THR A 101 -14.41 -1.36 1.35
N ALA A 102 -14.95 -2.57 1.22
CA ALA A 102 -14.84 -3.59 2.27
C ALA A 102 -13.39 -4.04 2.49
N ASP A 103 -12.63 -4.28 1.41
CA ASP A 103 -11.22 -4.68 1.45
C ASP A 103 -10.34 -3.63 2.15
N ILE A 104 -10.45 -2.37 1.73
CA ILE A 104 -9.60 -1.29 2.26
C ILE A 104 -9.96 -0.94 3.72
N LYS A 105 -11.24 -1.03 4.11
CA LYS A 105 -11.66 -0.85 5.51
C LYS A 105 -11.19 -1.98 6.41
N LEU A 106 -11.25 -3.22 5.93
CA LEU A 106 -10.72 -4.36 6.67
C LEU A 106 -9.20 -4.22 6.88
N ALA A 107 -8.46 -3.91 5.83
CA ALA A 107 -7.02 -3.69 5.93
C ALA A 107 -6.67 -2.59 6.94
N LYS A 108 -7.38 -1.45 6.86
CA LYS A 108 -7.21 -0.34 7.80
C LYS A 108 -7.41 -0.77 9.24
N ALA A 109 -8.53 -1.44 9.53
CA ALA A 109 -8.87 -1.88 10.88
C ALA A 109 -7.83 -2.85 11.46
N VAL A 110 -7.35 -3.81 10.66
CA VAL A 110 -6.30 -4.76 11.08
C VAL A 110 -5.00 -4.03 11.40
N LEU A 111 -4.57 -3.11 10.57
CA LEU A 111 -3.33 -2.35 10.78
C LEU A 111 -3.44 -1.42 12.01
N GLU A 112 -4.58 -0.75 12.21
CA GLU A 112 -4.85 0.10 13.36
C GLU A 112 -4.88 -0.70 14.68
N ASP A 113 -5.47 -1.90 14.68
CA ASP A 113 -5.50 -2.79 15.84
C ASP A 113 -4.09 -3.24 16.25
N ILE A 114 -3.23 -3.55 15.26
CA ILE A 114 -1.87 -4.02 15.52
C ILE A 114 -0.95 -2.90 15.99
N THR A 115 -1.05 -1.71 15.37
CA THR A 115 -0.13 -0.59 15.63
C THR A 115 -0.57 0.32 16.75
N GLY A 116 -1.87 0.32 17.09
CA GLY A 116 -2.48 1.30 17.99
C GLY A 116 -2.46 2.73 17.41
N GLN A 117 -2.19 2.92 16.13
CA GLN A 117 -2.07 4.21 15.47
C GLN A 117 -3.07 4.32 14.31
N GLY A 118 -3.53 5.53 14.02
CA GLY A 118 -4.39 5.78 12.86
C GLY A 118 -3.65 5.57 11.54
N ILE A 119 -4.21 4.77 10.64
CA ILE A 119 -3.65 4.51 9.31
C ILE A 119 -4.23 5.54 8.32
N THR A 120 -3.37 6.42 7.82
CA THR A 120 -3.76 7.56 6.99
C THR A 120 -3.46 7.39 5.50
N GLY A 121 -2.50 6.55 5.15
CA GLY A 121 -2.04 6.32 3.79
C GLY A 121 -2.58 5.04 3.16
N TYR A 122 -2.83 5.08 1.85
CA TYR A 122 -3.22 3.92 1.05
C TYR A 122 -2.45 3.86 -0.27
N ARG A 123 -2.11 2.66 -0.72
CA ARG A 123 -1.63 2.40 -2.08
C ARG A 123 -2.39 1.23 -2.68
N ALA A 124 -2.94 1.41 -3.89
CA ALA A 124 -3.63 0.33 -4.57
C ALA A 124 -2.64 -0.72 -5.10
N PRO A 125 -2.93 -2.02 -4.89
CA PRO A 125 -2.16 -3.10 -5.48
C PRO A 125 -1.95 -2.89 -6.99
N SER A 126 -0.68 -3.06 -7.44
CA SER A 126 -0.27 -2.89 -8.83
C SER A 126 -0.64 -1.52 -9.44
N PHE A 127 -0.70 -0.45 -8.66
CA PHE A 127 -1.13 0.89 -9.13
C PHE A 127 -2.41 0.85 -9.97
N SER A 128 -3.39 0.07 -9.53
CA SER A 128 -4.58 -0.32 -10.30
C SER A 128 -5.72 0.71 -10.31
N ILE A 129 -5.45 1.95 -9.86
CA ILE A 129 -6.36 3.08 -10.02
C ILE A 129 -6.02 3.79 -11.32
N SER A 130 -7.04 4.00 -12.15
CA SER A 130 -6.89 4.59 -13.47
C SER A 130 -8.12 5.45 -13.82
N THR A 131 -8.14 6.01 -15.01
CA THR A 131 -9.30 6.74 -15.54
C THR A 131 -10.54 5.86 -15.69
N ALA A 132 -10.41 4.53 -15.70
CA ALA A 132 -11.53 3.60 -15.81
C ALA A 132 -12.27 3.34 -14.47
N ASN A 133 -11.60 3.62 -13.33
CA ASN A 133 -12.17 3.40 -12.00
C ASN A 133 -11.94 4.59 -11.05
N PRO A 134 -12.31 5.83 -11.44
CA PRO A 134 -12.09 7.04 -10.66
C PRO A 134 -12.83 7.03 -9.32
N TRP A 135 -13.90 6.24 -9.20
CA TRP A 135 -14.66 6.02 -7.98
C TRP A 135 -13.82 5.48 -6.81
N ALA A 136 -12.66 4.88 -7.11
CA ALA A 136 -11.79 4.32 -6.09
C ALA A 136 -11.27 5.41 -5.11
N HIS A 137 -11.01 6.61 -5.60
CA HIS A 137 -10.57 7.72 -4.75
C HIS A 137 -11.66 8.16 -3.75
N ASP A 138 -12.94 8.13 -4.15
CA ASP A 138 -14.05 8.44 -3.24
C ASP A 138 -14.16 7.35 -2.17
N CYS A 139 -14.07 6.08 -2.55
CA CYS A 139 -14.05 4.97 -1.60
C CYS A 139 -12.89 5.08 -0.58
N ILE A 140 -11.69 5.51 -1.01
CA ILE A 140 -10.52 5.70 -0.15
C ILE A 140 -10.78 6.84 0.85
N ALA A 141 -11.29 7.98 0.37
CA ALA A 141 -11.65 9.11 1.22
C ALA A 141 -12.75 8.74 2.24
N ASP A 142 -13.80 8.06 1.80
CA ASP A 142 -14.92 7.60 2.63
C ASP A 142 -14.50 6.53 3.66
N ALA A 143 -13.42 5.79 3.39
CA ALA A 143 -12.81 4.88 4.34
C ALA A 143 -11.93 5.58 5.38
N GLY A 144 -11.77 6.91 5.28
CA GLY A 144 -11.04 7.73 6.25
C GLY A 144 -9.53 7.75 6.03
N TYR A 145 -9.06 7.45 4.83
CA TYR A 145 -7.68 7.70 4.44
C TYR A 145 -7.49 9.19 4.08
N VAL A 146 -6.31 9.71 4.35
CA VAL A 146 -5.96 11.12 4.10
C VAL A 146 -5.24 11.30 2.77
N TYR A 147 -4.45 10.27 2.40
CA TYR A 147 -3.74 10.27 1.12
C TYR A 147 -3.75 8.89 0.46
N SER A 148 -3.57 8.91 -0.83
CA SER A 148 -3.33 7.77 -1.70
C SER A 148 -2.02 7.95 -2.46
N SER A 149 -1.33 6.87 -2.76
CA SER A 149 -0.15 6.83 -3.63
C SER A 149 -0.36 5.74 -4.68
N SER A 150 -1.42 5.86 -5.47
CA SER A 150 -1.95 4.79 -6.32
C SER A 150 -1.88 5.11 -7.81
N VAL A 151 -1.75 6.37 -8.18
CA VAL A 151 -1.63 6.80 -9.57
C VAL A 151 -0.15 6.90 -9.94
N TYR A 152 0.23 6.27 -11.05
CA TYR A 152 1.59 6.34 -11.56
C TYR A 152 1.58 7.12 -12.89
N PRO A 153 2.28 8.27 -13.00
CA PRO A 153 2.22 9.16 -14.16
C PRO A 153 3.12 8.69 -15.29
N VAL A 154 2.88 7.47 -15.77
CA VAL A 154 3.62 6.84 -16.87
C VAL A 154 2.68 6.08 -17.80
N LYS A 155 3.16 5.77 -19.00
CA LYS A 155 2.52 4.81 -19.90
C LYS A 155 3.07 3.42 -19.60
N HIS A 156 2.22 2.51 -19.14
CA HIS A 156 2.58 1.12 -18.88
C HIS A 156 1.45 0.18 -19.34
N ASP A 157 1.77 -1.08 -19.61
CA ASP A 157 0.82 -2.07 -20.17
C ASP A 157 -0.30 -2.44 -19.18
N HIS A 158 -0.02 -2.37 -17.88
CA HIS A 158 -0.92 -2.83 -16.84
C HIS A 158 -1.44 -1.75 -15.90
N TYR A 159 -0.86 -0.54 -15.93
CA TYR A 159 -1.20 0.57 -15.05
C TYR A 159 -0.72 1.91 -15.63
N GLY A 160 -1.03 2.99 -14.93
CA GLY A 160 -0.51 4.32 -15.23
C GLY A 160 -1.53 5.24 -15.88
N ILE A 161 -1.36 6.51 -15.57
CA ILE A 161 -2.11 7.64 -16.16
C ILE A 161 -1.05 8.64 -16.64
N PRO A 162 -0.64 8.59 -17.93
CA PRO A 162 0.51 9.36 -18.43
C PRO A 162 0.42 10.88 -18.18
N ASP A 163 -0.81 11.41 -18.22
CA ASP A 163 -1.09 12.84 -18.06
C ASP A 163 -1.41 13.25 -16.61
N ALA A 164 -1.28 12.34 -15.64
CA ALA A 164 -1.48 12.66 -14.24
C ALA A 164 -0.37 13.61 -13.73
N PRO A 165 -0.66 14.45 -12.73
CA PRO A 165 0.35 15.25 -12.08
C PRO A 165 1.50 14.40 -11.53
N ARG A 166 2.73 14.89 -11.64
CA ARG A 166 3.94 14.19 -11.15
C ARG A 166 4.29 14.53 -9.71
N PHE A 167 3.59 15.48 -9.13
CA PHE A 167 3.74 15.91 -7.74
C PHE A 167 2.41 15.72 -7.03
N PRO A 168 2.42 15.55 -5.70
CA PRO A 168 1.19 15.39 -4.93
C PRO A 168 0.17 16.48 -5.24
N TRP A 169 -1.07 16.08 -5.44
CA TRP A 169 -2.19 17.01 -5.69
C TRP A 169 -3.41 16.61 -4.86
N ARG A 170 -4.29 17.58 -4.64
CA ARG A 170 -5.53 17.38 -3.89
C ARG A 170 -6.69 17.17 -4.84
N LEU A 171 -7.42 16.09 -4.64
CA LEU A 171 -8.67 15.77 -5.32
C LEU A 171 -9.83 16.60 -4.76
N ALA A 172 -10.95 16.66 -5.50
CA ALA A 172 -12.13 17.41 -5.11
C ALA A 172 -12.77 16.93 -3.78
N ASN A 173 -12.64 15.64 -3.46
CA ASN A 173 -13.08 15.05 -2.19
C ASN A 173 -12.11 15.30 -1.02
N GLY A 174 -11.02 16.05 -1.24
CA GLY A 174 -10.02 16.37 -0.22
C GLY A 174 -8.87 15.40 -0.07
N LEU A 175 -8.95 14.19 -0.67
CA LEU A 175 -7.86 13.21 -0.68
C LEU A 175 -6.63 13.78 -1.39
N ILE A 176 -5.45 13.47 -0.90
CA ILE A 176 -4.17 13.78 -1.57
C ILE A 176 -3.74 12.53 -2.35
N GLU A 177 -3.42 12.73 -3.63
CA GLU A 177 -2.85 11.67 -4.47
C GLU A 177 -1.43 12.07 -4.90
#